data_e9e57e7eeb6daf6ec7b9dec039c8b65c
#
_entry.id   e9e57e7eeb6daf6ec7b9dec039c8b65c
#
_cell.length_a   1.000
_cell.length_b   1.000
_cell.length_c   1.000
_cell.angle_alpha   90.00
_cell.angle_beta   90.00
_cell.angle_gamma   90.00
#
_symmetry.space_group_name_H-M   'P 1'
#
loop_
_entity.id
_entity.type
_entity.pdbx_description
1 polymer ?
#
loop_
_entity_poly.entity_id
_entity_poly.type
_entity_poly.pdbx_seq_one_letter_code
_entity_poly.pdbx_strand_id
1 'polypeptide(L)'
;MKRFISILMSCICFAGFAKAEVTDLTGNDNVIYVSPVTAKAGETLKLSVCMKNTAEIRGFQFNLYLPDGVTIALNPKGKEIVSLNKERRDEYDEHTLSVARQEDGSYKFLCGSLSEDVFLGNDGEIISVTLNIPTDMASDVYPLKIVNQKLSENDISKYYETELVETTFTVSDATSVKEVNAEGVKADSKYLRHGRLVIVKGGKEYSATGSVVK
;
A
#
# COMPACT_ATOMS: atom_id res chain seq x y z
N MET A 1 2.70 -55.58 34.45
CA MET A 1 2.98 -54.10 34.49
C MET A 1 3.49 -53.65 33.11
N LYS A 2 2.60 -53.09 32.29
CA LYS A 2 2.95 -52.54 30.96
C LYS A 2 3.05 -51.02 31.10
N ARG A 3 4.25 -50.46 30.90
CA ARG A 3 4.51 -49.03 30.89
C ARG A 3 4.17 -48.48 29.52
N PHE A 4 3.14 -47.61 29.41
CA PHE A 4 2.88 -46.80 28.23
C PHE A 4 3.79 -45.58 28.27
N ILE A 5 4.68 -45.49 27.28
CA ILE A 5 5.47 -44.29 27.00
C ILE A 5 4.64 -43.45 26.03
N SER A 6 4.10 -42.32 26.54
CA SER A 6 3.43 -41.33 25.72
C SER A 6 4.48 -40.41 25.11
N ILE A 7 4.69 -40.55 23.78
CA ILE A 7 5.55 -39.65 23.02
C ILE A 7 4.71 -38.43 22.67
N LEU A 8 4.99 -37.31 23.37
CA LEU A 8 4.41 -36.01 23.05
C LEU A 8 5.12 -35.47 21.81
N MET A 9 4.52 -35.63 20.64
CA MET A 9 5.00 -35.09 19.37
C MET A 9 4.70 -33.59 19.33
N SER A 10 5.69 -32.76 19.70
CA SER A 10 5.63 -31.31 19.58
C SER A 10 5.61 -30.95 18.09
N CYS A 11 4.44 -30.57 17.57
CA CYS A 11 4.28 -30.02 16.23
C CYS A 11 4.80 -28.57 16.24
N ILE A 12 6.07 -28.37 15.90
CA ILE A 12 6.64 -27.04 15.66
C ILE A 12 6.07 -26.59 14.31
N CYS A 13 4.97 -25.82 14.36
CA CYS A 13 4.51 -25.07 13.19
C CYS A 13 5.55 -23.99 12.85
N PHE A 14 6.45 -24.28 11.92
CA PHE A 14 7.17 -23.23 11.22
C PHE A 14 6.12 -22.42 10.43
N ALA A 15 5.67 -21.30 11.00
CA ALA A 15 5.05 -20.25 10.22
C ALA A 15 6.14 -19.68 9.31
N GLY A 16 6.25 -20.25 8.11
CA GLY A 16 7.07 -19.66 7.06
C GLY A 16 6.48 -18.29 6.76
N PHE A 17 7.20 -17.23 7.07
CA PHE A 17 6.87 -15.90 6.60
C PHE A 17 6.93 -15.96 5.08
N ALA A 18 5.75 -15.92 4.43
CA ALA A 18 5.68 -15.77 2.98
C ALA A 18 6.30 -14.38 2.68
N LYS A 19 7.45 -14.39 2.02
CA LYS A 19 8.11 -13.16 1.59
C LYS A 19 7.19 -12.50 0.57
N ALA A 20 6.85 -11.23 0.81
CA ALA A 20 6.07 -10.47 -0.16
C ALA A 20 6.86 -10.33 -1.47
N GLU A 21 6.22 -10.65 -2.57
CA GLU A 21 6.81 -10.63 -3.91
C GLU A 21 6.05 -9.62 -4.78
N VAL A 22 6.72 -9.11 -5.80
CA VAL A 22 6.08 -8.26 -6.81
C VAL A 22 5.71 -9.13 -8.00
N THR A 23 4.43 -9.15 -8.35
CA THR A 23 3.95 -9.90 -9.53
C THR A 23 4.52 -9.28 -10.80
N ASP A 24 5.11 -10.12 -11.66
CA ASP A 24 5.51 -9.71 -13.00
C ASP A 24 4.25 -9.50 -13.85
N LEU A 25 4.05 -8.26 -14.32
CA LEU A 25 2.93 -7.87 -15.17
C LEU A 25 3.28 -7.90 -16.66
N THR A 26 4.44 -8.45 -17.03
CA THR A 26 4.85 -8.59 -18.44
C THR A 26 3.86 -9.48 -19.19
N GLY A 27 3.29 -8.96 -20.27
CA GLY A 27 2.29 -9.67 -21.07
C GLY A 27 0.85 -9.54 -20.55
N ASN A 28 0.62 -8.91 -19.40
CA ASN A 28 -0.72 -8.52 -18.94
C ASN A 28 -1.08 -7.15 -19.50
N ASP A 29 -1.97 -7.11 -20.48
CA ASP A 29 -2.37 -5.88 -21.18
C ASP A 29 -3.62 -5.23 -20.59
N ASN A 30 -4.38 -5.97 -19.76
CA ASN A 30 -5.58 -5.47 -19.08
C ASN A 30 -5.57 -5.97 -17.63
N VAL A 31 -5.09 -5.11 -16.70
CA VAL A 31 -4.86 -5.50 -15.31
C VAL A 31 -4.93 -4.29 -14.37
N ILE A 32 -5.45 -4.51 -13.16
CA ILE A 32 -5.36 -3.56 -12.04
C ILE A 32 -4.16 -3.94 -11.18
N TYR A 33 -3.37 -2.96 -10.78
CA TYR A 33 -2.15 -3.16 -10.01
C TYR A 33 -1.88 -2.01 -9.04
N VAL A 34 -1.00 -2.25 -8.10
CA VAL A 34 -0.41 -1.24 -7.23
C VAL A 34 1.10 -1.39 -7.30
N SER A 35 1.82 -0.30 -7.50
CA SER A 35 3.29 -0.28 -7.42
C SER A 35 3.75 -0.51 -5.98
N PRO A 36 4.99 -0.99 -5.75
CA PRO A 36 5.56 -1.09 -4.41
C PRO A 36 5.40 0.22 -3.62
N VAL A 37 4.95 0.10 -2.37
CA VAL A 37 4.59 1.24 -1.51
C VAL A 37 5.51 1.27 -0.30
N THR A 38 5.88 2.48 0.12
CA THR A 38 6.58 2.71 1.39
C THR A 38 5.78 3.67 2.25
N ALA A 39 5.56 3.30 3.50
CA ALA A 39 4.81 4.06 4.50
C ALA A 39 5.59 4.15 5.81
N LYS A 40 5.16 5.04 6.72
CA LYS A 40 5.64 5.08 8.11
C LYS A 40 4.52 4.64 9.05
N ALA A 41 4.89 4.00 10.15
CA ALA A 41 3.94 3.69 11.20
C ALA A 41 3.25 4.98 11.70
N GLY A 42 1.93 4.94 11.83
CA GLY A 42 1.09 6.05 12.29
C GLY A 42 0.75 7.12 11.26
N GLU A 43 1.22 6.99 10.02
CA GLU A 43 0.86 7.97 8.98
C GLU A 43 -0.46 7.65 8.27
N THR A 44 -1.01 8.66 7.61
CA THR A 44 -2.07 8.51 6.63
C THR A 44 -1.46 8.59 5.24
N LEU A 45 -1.66 7.55 4.42
CA LEU A 45 -1.06 7.40 3.11
C LEU A 45 -2.13 7.44 2.01
N LYS A 46 -1.85 8.13 0.90
CA LYS A 46 -2.62 8.01 -0.33
C LYS A 46 -2.04 6.89 -1.20
N LEU A 47 -2.80 5.81 -1.36
CA LEU A 47 -2.47 4.68 -2.22
C LEU A 47 -3.07 4.90 -3.61
N SER A 48 -2.25 4.81 -4.65
CA SER A 48 -2.68 4.82 -6.05
C SER A 48 -2.91 3.39 -6.53
N VAL A 49 -4.17 3.07 -6.85
CA VAL A 49 -4.52 1.84 -7.58
C VAL A 49 -4.54 2.18 -9.05
N CYS A 50 -3.71 1.51 -9.83
CA CYS A 50 -3.51 1.76 -11.26
C CYS A 50 -4.21 0.72 -12.12
N MET A 51 -4.57 1.09 -13.33
CA MET A 51 -5.06 0.17 -14.36
C MET A 51 -4.23 0.35 -15.62
N LYS A 52 -3.65 -0.75 -16.10
CA LYS A 52 -3.11 -0.87 -17.45
C LYS A 52 -4.19 -1.53 -18.32
N ASN A 53 -4.47 -0.97 -19.49
CA ASN A 53 -5.46 -1.52 -20.41
C ASN A 53 -5.13 -1.17 -21.86
N THR A 54 -5.29 -2.15 -22.75
CA THR A 54 -5.29 -1.97 -24.22
C THR A 54 -6.71 -2.02 -24.78
N ALA A 55 -7.64 -2.59 -24.03
CA ALA A 55 -9.05 -2.63 -24.36
C ALA A 55 -9.81 -1.42 -23.77
N GLU A 56 -10.98 -1.12 -24.34
CA GLU A 56 -11.92 -0.13 -23.83
C GLU A 56 -12.65 -0.68 -22.60
N ILE A 57 -12.13 -0.40 -21.42
CA ILE A 57 -12.68 -0.88 -20.15
C ILE A 57 -13.81 0.02 -19.68
N ARG A 58 -15.00 -0.54 -19.52
CA ARG A 58 -16.21 0.10 -19.02
C ARG A 58 -16.40 -0.07 -17.52
N GLY A 59 -15.88 -1.13 -16.95
CA GLY A 59 -16.03 -1.42 -15.54
C GLY A 59 -15.03 -2.42 -15.03
N PHE A 60 -14.92 -2.49 -13.70
CA PHE A 60 -14.04 -3.44 -13.04
C PHE A 60 -14.57 -3.84 -11.67
N GLN A 61 -14.10 -4.99 -11.20
CA GLN A 61 -14.19 -5.41 -9.80
C GLN A 61 -12.88 -6.05 -9.37
N PHE A 62 -12.56 -5.94 -8.07
CA PHE A 62 -11.46 -6.66 -7.44
C PHE A 62 -11.60 -6.63 -5.92
N ASN A 63 -10.84 -7.49 -5.24
CA ASN A 63 -10.65 -7.45 -3.80
C ASN A 63 -9.23 -6.99 -3.46
N LEU A 64 -9.10 -6.00 -2.58
CA LEU A 64 -7.83 -5.49 -2.07
C LEU A 64 -7.59 -6.04 -0.66
N TYR A 65 -6.51 -6.80 -0.50
CA TYR A 65 -6.00 -7.22 0.81
C TYR A 65 -4.86 -6.30 1.22
N LEU A 66 -5.07 -5.58 2.30
CA LEU A 66 -4.09 -4.73 2.94
C LEU A 66 -3.33 -5.54 4.01
N PRO A 67 -2.10 -5.13 4.40
CA PRO A 67 -1.42 -5.69 5.56
C PRO A 67 -2.27 -5.62 6.83
N ASP A 68 -2.09 -6.56 7.73
CA ASP A 68 -2.82 -6.62 8.99
C ASP A 68 -2.73 -5.31 9.77
N GLY A 69 -3.87 -4.80 10.22
CA GLY A 69 -3.99 -3.53 10.93
C GLY A 69 -4.12 -2.30 10.04
N VAL A 70 -3.66 -2.34 8.79
CA VAL A 70 -3.87 -1.24 7.83
C VAL A 70 -5.33 -1.21 7.38
N THR A 71 -5.93 -0.03 7.38
CA THR A 71 -7.35 0.14 7.01
C THR A 71 -7.53 1.28 6.03
N ILE A 72 -8.61 1.26 5.26
CA ILE A 72 -9.05 2.43 4.52
C ILE A 72 -9.60 3.45 5.52
N ALA A 73 -9.14 4.70 5.40
CA ALA A 73 -9.61 5.81 6.25
C ALA A 73 -11.10 6.08 5.99
N LEU A 74 -11.80 6.45 7.04
CA LEU A 74 -13.22 6.79 6.96
C LEU A 74 -13.41 8.32 7.03
N ASN A 75 -14.36 8.81 6.26
CA ASN A 75 -14.82 10.18 6.38
C ASN A 75 -15.72 10.36 7.63
N PRO A 76 -16.11 11.60 8.00
CA PRO A 76 -16.98 11.85 9.16
C PRO A 76 -18.36 11.15 9.10
N LYS A 77 -18.78 10.64 7.93
CA LYS A 77 -20.02 9.89 7.73
C LYS A 77 -19.82 8.38 7.81
N GLY A 78 -18.60 7.92 8.16
CA GLY A 78 -18.26 6.50 8.27
C GLY A 78 -18.08 5.77 6.93
N LYS A 79 -17.88 6.49 5.82
CA LYS A 79 -17.62 5.91 4.50
C LYS A 79 -16.12 5.96 4.20
N GLU A 80 -15.64 4.94 3.50
CA GLU A 80 -14.26 4.84 3.01
C GLU A 80 -13.89 6.06 2.16
N ILE A 81 -12.68 6.60 2.39
CA ILE A 81 -12.13 7.71 1.61
C ILE A 81 -11.45 7.12 0.37
N VAL A 82 -12.24 7.04 -0.69
CA VAL A 82 -11.81 6.57 -2.02
C VAL A 82 -12.34 7.52 -3.09
N SER A 83 -11.62 7.64 -4.19
CA SER A 83 -12.08 8.46 -5.32
C SER A 83 -11.57 7.90 -6.65
N LEU A 84 -12.40 8.00 -7.69
CA LEU A 84 -11.97 7.77 -9.07
C LEU A 84 -11.10 8.93 -9.55
N ASN A 85 -10.09 8.61 -10.35
CA ASN A 85 -9.23 9.62 -10.98
C ASN A 85 -10.01 10.32 -12.11
N LYS A 86 -10.09 11.64 -12.03
CA LYS A 86 -10.80 12.46 -13.03
C LYS A 86 -10.11 12.47 -14.39
N GLU A 87 -8.78 12.33 -14.43
CA GLU A 87 -8.00 12.32 -15.67
C GLU A 87 -8.21 11.05 -16.51
N ARG A 88 -8.76 10.01 -15.89
CA ARG A 88 -9.10 8.73 -16.54
C ARG A 88 -10.58 8.66 -16.97
N ARG A 89 -11.30 9.79 -16.96
CA ARG A 89 -12.73 9.86 -17.26
C ARG A 89 -13.04 11.06 -18.13
N ASP A 90 -14.09 10.95 -18.95
CA ASP A 90 -14.65 12.09 -19.69
C ASP A 90 -15.36 13.09 -18.75
N GLU A 91 -15.62 14.29 -19.22
CA GLU A 91 -16.33 15.34 -18.47
C GLU A 91 -17.75 14.93 -18.05
N TYR A 92 -18.41 14.11 -18.86
CA TYR A 92 -19.79 13.65 -18.63
C TYR A 92 -19.86 12.20 -18.12
N ASP A 93 -18.73 11.65 -17.71
CA ASP A 93 -18.61 10.28 -17.25
C ASP A 93 -19.47 9.98 -16.02
N GLU A 94 -20.26 8.91 -16.10
CA GLU A 94 -21.20 8.46 -15.06
C GLU A 94 -20.70 7.21 -14.30
N HIS A 95 -19.39 6.92 -14.31
CA HIS A 95 -18.86 5.81 -13.53
C HIS A 95 -19.17 5.97 -12.05
N THR A 96 -19.69 4.90 -11.46
CA THR A 96 -19.99 4.82 -10.03
C THR A 96 -19.04 3.82 -9.38
N LEU A 97 -18.35 4.25 -8.31
CA LEU A 97 -17.48 3.42 -7.49
C LEU A 97 -18.15 3.06 -6.18
N SER A 98 -18.19 1.76 -5.88
CA SER A 98 -18.62 1.20 -4.60
C SER A 98 -17.48 0.46 -3.95
N VAL A 99 -17.31 0.63 -2.63
CA VAL A 99 -16.31 -0.09 -1.81
C VAL A 99 -17.01 -0.64 -0.59
N ALA A 100 -16.70 -1.89 -0.25
CA ALA A 100 -17.24 -2.55 0.93
C ALA A 100 -16.20 -3.47 1.56
N ARG A 101 -16.01 -3.36 2.89
CA ARG A 101 -15.20 -4.30 3.66
C ARG A 101 -15.91 -5.65 3.71
N GLN A 102 -15.17 -6.73 3.47
CA GLN A 102 -15.66 -8.11 3.49
C GLN A 102 -15.38 -8.76 4.84
N GLU A 103 -16.03 -9.90 5.10
CA GLU A 103 -15.85 -10.68 6.34
C GLU A 103 -14.43 -11.23 6.49
N ASP A 104 -13.74 -11.50 5.37
CA ASP A 104 -12.34 -11.96 5.33
C ASP A 104 -11.31 -10.83 5.51
N GLY A 105 -11.78 -9.61 5.80
CA GLY A 105 -10.96 -8.42 6.02
C GLY A 105 -10.54 -7.68 4.73
N SER A 106 -10.78 -8.24 3.55
CA SER A 106 -10.52 -7.55 2.28
C SER A 106 -11.50 -6.41 2.02
N TYR A 107 -11.18 -5.55 1.08
CA TYR A 107 -12.08 -4.52 0.56
C TYR A 107 -12.45 -4.86 -0.89
N LYS A 108 -13.74 -5.09 -1.13
CA LYS A 108 -14.26 -5.30 -2.48
C LYS A 108 -14.54 -3.95 -3.13
N PHE A 109 -13.93 -3.74 -4.29
CA PHE A 109 -14.17 -2.61 -5.17
C PHE A 109 -15.03 -3.06 -6.35
N LEU A 110 -16.01 -2.23 -6.70
CA LEU A 110 -16.85 -2.43 -7.87
C LEU A 110 -17.07 -1.07 -8.52
N CYS A 111 -16.75 -0.95 -9.80
CA CYS A 111 -16.94 0.25 -10.59
C CYS A 111 -17.52 -0.08 -11.96
N GLY A 112 -18.38 0.79 -12.47
CA GLY A 112 -18.96 0.67 -13.80
C GLY A 112 -19.84 1.86 -14.15
N SER A 113 -20.07 2.06 -15.44
CA SER A 113 -20.99 3.04 -15.99
C SER A 113 -22.24 2.37 -16.58
N LEU A 114 -23.40 2.95 -16.35
CA LEU A 114 -24.65 2.57 -17.01
C LEU A 114 -24.81 3.24 -18.37
N SER A 115 -24.09 4.32 -18.63
CA SER A 115 -24.11 5.12 -19.86
C SER A 115 -23.08 4.69 -20.90
N GLU A 116 -22.49 3.48 -20.73
CA GLU A 116 -21.49 2.89 -21.64
C GLU A 116 -20.16 3.66 -21.70
N ASP A 117 -19.89 4.52 -20.71
CA ASP A 117 -18.62 5.22 -20.61
C ASP A 117 -17.46 4.23 -20.42
N VAL A 118 -16.31 4.54 -21.00
CA VAL A 118 -15.08 3.79 -20.87
C VAL A 118 -13.99 4.65 -20.24
N PHE A 119 -13.07 4.01 -19.53
CA PHE A 119 -11.93 4.72 -18.95
C PHE A 119 -10.96 5.20 -20.03
N LEU A 120 -10.54 6.46 -19.94
CA LEU A 120 -9.59 7.09 -20.84
C LEU A 120 -8.15 6.66 -20.56
N GLY A 121 -7.30 6.73 -21.58
CA GLY A 121 -5.89 6.36 -21.46
C GLY A 121 -5.68 4.85 -21.32
N ASN A 122 -4.43 4.44 -21.19
CA ASN A 122 -4.03 3.01 -21.22
C ASN A 122 -3.22 2.58 -20.00
N ASP A 123 -2.78 3.52 -19.15
CA ASP A 123 -2.04 3.19 -17.91
C ASP A 123 -2.14 4.35 -16.91
N GLY A 124 -2.00 4.02 -15.62
CA GLY A 124 -1.93 4.97 -14.52
C GLY A 124 -3.04 4.85 -13.49
N GLU A 125 -3.04 5.77 -12.52
CA GLU A 125 -3.98 5.79 -11.41
C GLU A 125 -5.43 5.86 -11.91
N ILE A 126 -6.25 4.90 -11.45
CA ILE A 126 -7.69 4.87 -11.69
C ILE A 126 -8.49 5.15 -10.42
N ILE A 127 -7.96 4.71 -9.27
CA ILE A 127 -8.52 4.94 -7.95
C ILE A 127 -7.44 5.48 -7.03
N SER A 128 -7.81 6.45 -6.21
CA SER A 128 -7.06 6.88 -5.04
C SER A 128 -7.74 6.38 -3.77
N VAL A 129 -6.97 5.73 -2.89
CA VAL A 129 -7.43 5.17 -1.62
C VAL A 129 -6.64 5.81 -0.49
N THR A 130 -7.31 6.35 0.52
CA THR A 130 -6.62 6.88 1.72
C THR A 130 -6.53 5.79 2.77
N LEU A 131 -5.30 5.45 3.19
CA LEU A 131 -5.01 4.41 4.17
C LEU A 131 -4.61 5.03 5.51
N ASN A 132 -5.01 4.38 6.62
CA ASN A 132 -4.48 4.61 7.95
C ASN A 132 -3.51 3.47 8.30
N ILE A 133 -2.28 3.82 8.66
CA ILE A 133 -1.24 2.89 9.08
C ILE A 133 -1.21 2.89 10.62
N PRO A 134 -1.27 1.72 11.30
CA PRO A 134 -1.17 1.66 12.76
C PRO A 134 0.13 2.28 13.27
N THR A 135 0.07 2.93 14.44
CA THR A 135 1.24 3.57 15.07
C THR A 135 2.24 2.55 15.63
N ASP A 136 1.78 1.34 15.90
CA ASP A 136 2.53 0.20 16.43
C ASP A 136 2.91 -0.84 15.37
N MET A 137 2.67 -0.54 14.08
CA MET A 137 3.03 -1.43 12.98
C MET A 137 4.56 -1.54 12.89
N ALA A 138 5.07 -2.78 12.94
CA ALA A 138 6.50 -3.04 12.88
C ALA A 138 7.11 -2.62 11.53
N SER A 139 8.37 -2.19 11.56
CA SER A 139 9.15 -1.94 10.33
C SER A 139 9.48 -3.26 9.65
N ASP A 140 8.84 -3.52 8.52
CA ASP A 140 8.98 -4.75 7.75
C ASP A 140 8.41 -4.57 6.33
N VAL A 141 8.51 -5.63 5.52
CA VAL A 141 7.91 -5.73 4.18
C VAL A 141 6.71 -6.68 4.23
N TYR A 142 5.56 -6.14 3.96
CA TYR A 142 4.27 -6.85 3.99
C TYR A 142 3.74 -7.08 2.57
N PRO A 143 2.97 -8.15 2.33
CA PRO A 143 2.26 -8.32 1.09
C PRO A 143 1.06 -7.37 1.00
N LEU A 144 0.84 -6.77 -0.18
CA LEU A 144 -0.38 -6.13 -0.59
C LEU A 144 -0.89 -6.87 -1.82
N LYS A 145 -2.16 -7.32 -1.79
CA LYS A 145 -2.69 -8.20 -2.83
C LYS A 145 -3.96 -7.64 -3.43
N ILE A 146 -4.06 -7.76 -4.75
CA ILE A 146 -5.29 -7.58 -5.49
C ILE A 146 -5.67 -8.95 -6.06
N VAL A 147 -6.87 -9.41 -5.73
CA VAL A 147 -7.34 -10.73 -6.17
C VAL A 147 -8.72 -10.63 -6.83
N ASN A 148 -9.08 -11.69 -7.56
CA ASN A 148 -10.39 -11.84 -8.21
C ASN A 148 -10.73 -10.63 -9.09
N GLN A 149 -9.74 -10.13 -9.83
CA GLN A 149 -9.94 -9.02 -10.75
C GLN A 149 -10.80 -9.46 -11.92
N LYS A 150 -11.70 -8.58 -12.30
CA LYS A 150 -12.46 -8.69 -13.54
C LYS A 150 -12.64 -7.31 -14.13
N LEU A 151 -12.13 -7.11 -15.34
CA LEU A 151 -12.29 -5.90 -16.14
C LEU A 151 -13.22 -6.23 -17.29
N SER A 152 -14.30 -5.47 -17.45
CA SER A 152 -15.28 -5.66 -18.53
C SER A 152 -15.13 -4.58 -19.60
N GLU A 153 -15.19 -5.01 -20.86
CA GLU A 153 -15.24 -4.10 -21.99
C GLU A 153 -16.60 -3.42 -22.11
N ASN A 154 -16.73 -2.54 -23.10
CA ASN A 154 -18.01 -1.97 -23.50
C ASN A 154 -18.98 -3.07 -23.92
N ASP A 155 -18.53 -4.09 -24.65
CA ASP A 155 -19.25 -5.35 -24.82
C ASP A 155 -19.11 -6.17 -23.53
N ILE A 156 -20.12 -6.10 -22.65
CA ILE A 156 -20.11 -6.75 -21.32
C ILE A 156 -19.97 -8.28 -21.37
N SER A 157 -20.08 -8.92 -22.55
CA SER A 157 -19.79 -10.33 -22.72
C SER A 157 -18.29 -10.61 -22.73
N LYS A 158 -17.46 -9.58 -22.93
CA LYS A 158 -16.01 -9.66 -22.94
C LYS A 158 -15.44 -9.12 -21.65
N TYR A 159 -14.56 -9.88 -21.04
CA TYR A 159 -13.89 -9.50 -19.80
C TYR A 159 -12.51 -10.12 -19.69
N TYR A 160 -11.65 -9.50 -18.87
CA TYR A 160 -10.31 -9.96 -18.52
C TYR A 160 -10.29 -10.31 -17.04
N GLU A 161 -9.78 -11.48 -16.71
CA GLU A 161 -9.66 -11.93 -15.32
C GLU A 161 -8.20 -12.11 -14.95
N THR A 162 -7.83 -11.68 -13.75
CA THR A 162 -6.53 -11.94 -13.14
C THR A 162 -6.76 -12.39 -11.70
N GLU A 163 -6.27 -13.60 -11.37
CA GLU A 163 -6.52 -14.19 -10.05
C GLU A 163 -5.80 -13.43 -8.93
N LEU A 164 -4.54 -13.09 -9.16
CA LEU A 164 -3.68 -12.47 -8.16
C LEU A 164 -2.68 -11.49 -8.79
N VAL A 165 -2.62 -10.29 -8.23
CA VAL A 165 -1.48 -9.38 -8.34
C VAL A 165 -1.00 -9.08 -6.94
N GLU A 166 0.26 -9.35 -6.65
CA GLU A 166 0.90 -9.09 -5.35
C GLU A 166 2.00 -8.06 -5.51
N THR A 167 2.12 -7.18 -4.55
CA THR A 167 3.20 -6.18 -4.44
C THR A 167 3.63 -6.01 -3.00
N THR A 168 4.70 -5.25 -2.79
CA THR A 168 5.25 -4.99 -1.46
C THR A 168 4.68 -3.72 -0.85
N PHE A 169 4.33 -3.80 0.43
CA PHE A 169 4.01 -2.68 1.30
C PHE A 169 5.07 -2.61 2.40
N THR A 170 6.02 -1.69 2.26
CA THR A 170 7.12 -1.53 3.20
C THR A 170 6.77 -0.51 4.27
N VAL A 171 6.79 -0.93 5.52
CA VAL A 171 6.73 0.00 6.65
C VAL A 171 8.16 0.30 7.08
N SER A 172 8.56 1.56 7.01
CA SER A 172 9.84 2.03 7.50
C SER A 172 9.68 2.66 8.87
N ASP A 173 10.70 2.53 9.70
CA ASP A 173 10.74 3.29 10.94
C ASP A 173 10.59 4.77 10.63
N ALA A 174 9.76 5.46 11.41
CA ALA A 174 9.86 6.88 11.47
C ALA A 174 11.31 7.17 11.87
N THR A 175 12.11 7.69 10.95
CA THR A 175 13.42 8.23 11.32
C THR A 175 13.18 9.43 12.22
N SER A 176 12.80 9.16 13.46
CA SER A 176 12.87 10.15 14.52
C SER A 176 14.35 10.47 14.64
N VAL A 177 14.72 11.64 14.13
CA VAL A 177 15.99 12.24 14.56
C VAL A 177 15.82 12.42 16.07
N LYS A 178 16.31 11.45 16.87
CA LYS A 178 16.33 11.59 18.32
C LYS A 178 17.06 12.88 18.62
N GLU A 179 16.39 13.78 19.35
CA GLU A 179 17.09 14.92 19.94
C GLU A 179 18.08 14.34 20.95
N VAL A 180 19.35 14.26 20.53
CA VAL A 180 20.41 13.80 21.39
C VAL A 180 20.90 15.02 22.15
N ASN A 181 20.65 15.06 23.47
CA ASN A 181 21.29 16.02 24.35
C ASN A 181 22.80 15.95 24.14
N ALA A 182 23.44 17.12 24.07
CA ALA A 182 24.84 17.30 23.66
C ALA A 182 25.90 16.59 24.53
N GLU A 183 25.49 15.96 25.63
CA GLU A 183 26.36 15.17 26.50
C GLU A 183 26.45 13.73 25.99
N GLY A 184 27.37 13.44 25.10
CA GLY A 184 27.63 12.08 24.62
C GLY A 184 27.64 11.89 23.11
N VAL A 185 27.71 12.96 22.32
CA VAL A 185 27.80 12.86 20.85
C VAL A 185 29.12 12.21 20.44
N LYS A 186 29.04 10.98 19.94
CA LYS A 186 30.20 10.29 19.35
C LYS A 186 30.62 10.96 18.04
N ALA A 187 31.90 10.79 17.65
CA ALA A 187 32.38 11.24 16.36
C ALA A 187 31.48 10.74 15.21
N ASP A 188 31.22 11.60 14.23
CA ASP A 188 30.41 11.32 13.03
C ASP A 188 28.91 11.02 13.30
N SER A 189 28.22 11.93 13.93
CA SER A 189 26.79 11.83 14.27
C SER A 189 25.98 13.02 13.75
N LYS A 190 24.65 12.88 13.79
CA LYS A 190 23.70 13.94 13.44
C LYS A 190 22.71 14.13 14.59
N TYR A 191 22.40 15.36 14.94
CA TYR A 191 21.41 15.67 15.97
C TYR A 191 20.70 17.01 15.71
N LEU A 192 19.60 17.25 16.41
CA LEU A 192 18.91 18.53 16.39
C LEU A 192 19.32 19.37 17.61
N ARG A 193 19.68 20.64 17.36
CA ARG A 193 19.88 21.65 18.39
C ARG A 193 18.96 22.83 18.08
N HIS A 194 18.03 23.14 18.98
CA HIS A 194 17.02 24.20 18.79
C HIS A 194 16.28 24.12 17.45
N GLY A 195 15.88 22.91 17.04
CA GLY A 195 15.15 22.65 15.78
C GLY A 195 16.02 22.72 14.50
N ARG A 196 17.35 22.87 14.61
CA ARG A 196 18.28 22.91 13.48
C ARG A 196 19.12 21.64 13.43
N LEU A 197 19.26 21.04 12.25
CA LEU A 197 20.11 19.86 12.05
C LEU A 197 21.59 20.26 12.18
N VAL A 198 22.29 19.59 13.08
CA VAL A 198 23.73 19.68 13.27
C VAL A 198 24.37 18.35 12.90
N ILE A 199 25.42 18.40 12.09
CA ILE A 199 26.22 17.24 11.66
C ILE A 199 27.57 17.34 12.34
N VAL A 200 27.94 16.32 13.12
CA VAL A 200 29.29 16.22 13.71
C VAL A 200 30.14 15.36 12.80
N LYS A 201 31.29 15.88 12.39
CA LYS A 201 32.27 15.14 11.58
C LYS A 201 33.68 15.48 12.05
N GLY A 202 34.43 14.46 12.47
CA GLY A 202 35.79 14.67 12.98
C GLY A 202 35.87 15.63 14.18
N GLY A 203 34.88 15.61 15.08
CA GLY A 203 34.79 16.47 16.26
C GLY A 203 34.40 17.93 15.98
N LYS A 204 34.03 18.27 14.74
CA LYS A 204 33.51 19.60 14.36
C LYS A 204 32.04 19.53 14.03
N GLU A 205 31.30 20.58 14.40
CA GLU A 205 29.88 20.70 14.12
C GLU A 205 29.65 21.52 12.84
N TYR A 206 28.74 21.03 12.00
CA TYR A 206 28.35 21.66 10.74
C TYR A 206 26.83 21.84 10.69
N SER A 207 26.38 22.92 10.10
CA SER A 207 24.95 23.10 9.74
C SER A 207 24.55 22.14 8.61
N ALA A 208 23.26 22.00 8.34
CA ALA A 208 22.75 21.25 7.19
C ALA A 208 23.28 21.74 5.83
N THR A 209 23.74 23.00 5.76
CA THR A 209 24.36 23.63 4.57
C THR A 209 25.89 23.48 4.52
N GLY A 210 26.50 22.77 5.49
CA GLY A 210 27.94 22.53 5.53
C GLY A 210 28.76 23.64 6.20
N SER A 211 28.14 24.68 6.73
CA SER A 211 28.85 25.74 7.48
C SER A 211 29.21 25.29 8.88
N VAL A 212 30.43 25.61 9.35
CA VAL A 212 30.87 25.27 10.72
C VAL A 212 30.01 26.06 11.72
N VAL A 213 29.42 25.36 12.67
CA VAL A 213 28.65 25.94 13.78
C VAL A 213 29.65 26.27 14.89
N LYS A 214 29.72 27.53 15.29
CA LYS A 214 30.54 28.00 16.43
C LYS A 214 29.79 27.87 17.74
#